data_14109b938ee4ddc75a0fca7cfce2c4a3
#
_entry.id   14109b938ee4ddc75a0fca7cfce2c4a3
#
_cell.length_a   1.000
_cell.length_b   1.000
_cell.length_c   1.000
_cell.angle_alpha   90.00
_cell.angle_beta   90.00
_cell.angle_gamma   90.00
#
_symmetry.space_group_name_H-M   'P 1'
#
loop_
_entity.id
_entity.type
_entity.pdbx_description
1 polymer ?
#
loop_
_entity_poly.entity_id
_entity_poly.type
_entity_poly.pdbx_seq_one_letter_code
_entity_poly.pdbx_strand_id
1 'polypeptide(L)'
;MIKKTYPITLNYQFDATRERAKYTLDGEHYMNHGDFCEVLAKHCLGYEAKKDGNTRFDNGADIPELNASVKSIRCGLTDMKLGKDPEIWWNRFWAMADETQIVIWVCEHDGEVDLWFMSHEEFKEFCAEFAKWDGYCNKYRISTCSNKTNAWLEARL
;
A
#
# COMPACT_ATOMS: atom_id res chain seq x y z
N MET A 1 3.22 -13.50 -9.40
CA MET A 1 2.19 -12.85 -8.55
C MET A 1 1.38 -13.88 -7.78
N ILE A 2 1.02 -13.61 -6.54
CA ILE A 2 0.22 -14.52 -5.70
C ILE A 2 -0.87 -13.68 -5.02
N LYS A 3 -2.09 -14.21 -4.93
CA LYS A 3 -3.20 -13.62 -4.18
C LYS A 3 -3.57 -14.50 -2.99
N LYS A 4 -3.81 -13.89 -1.85
CA LYS A 4 -4.41 -14.53 -0.67
C LYS A 4 -5.54 -13.66 -0.14
N THR A 5 -6.69 -14.27 0.13
CA THR A 5 -7.86 -13.59 0.70
C THR A 5 -8.06 -14.02 2.14
N TYR A 6 -8.33 -13.05 3.01
CA TYR A 6 -8.55 -13.26 4.44
C TYR A 6 -9.80 -12.55 4.90
N PRO A 7 -10.59 -13.13 5.83
CA PRO A 7 -11.61 -12.37 6.52
C PRO A 7 -10.96 -11.31 7.42
N ILE A 8 -11.55 -10.14 7.50
CA ILE A 8 -11.09 -9.10 8.43
C ILE A 8 -11.67 -9.41 9.81
N THR A 9 -10.81 -9.86 10.72
CA THR A 9 -11.19 -10.23 12.09
C THR A 9 -10.79 -9.19 13.13
N LEU A 10 -10.06 -8.14 12.72
CA LEU A 10 -9.75 -7.01 13.58
C LEU A 10 -10.99 -6.13 13.79
N ASN A 11 -11.21 -5.72 15.04
CA ASN A 11 -12.19 -4.68 15.32
C ASN A 11 -11.60 -3.33 14.92
N TYR A 12 -12.18 -2.68 13.92
CA TYR A 12 -11.79 -1.35 13.51
C TYR A 12 -13.01 -0.51 13.18
N GLN A 13 -12.86 0.78 13.30
CA GLN A 13 -13.85 1.76 12.89
C GLN A 13 -13.25 2.72 11.87
N PHE A 14 -13.85 2.80 10.70
CA PHE A 14 -13.47 3.70 9.64
C PHE A 14 -14.20 5.04 9.78
N ASP A 15 -13.43 6.13 9.90
CA ASP A 15 -13.99 7.49 9.86
C ASP A 15 -13.95 8.01 8.41
N ALA A 16 -15.07 7.85 7.70
CA ALA A 16 -15.23 8.28 6.32
C ALA A 16 -15.40 9.81 6.16
N THR A 17 -15.58 10.56 7.26
CA THR A 17 -15.93 12.01 7.20
C THR A 17 -14.70 12.89 7.00
N ARG A 18 -13.51 12.35 7.17
CA ARG A 18 -12.25 13.09 7.03
C ARG A 18 -11.48 12.63 5.79
N GLU A 19 -10.96 13.56 5.00
CA GLU A 19 -10.08 13.28 3.86
C GLU A 19 -8.85 12.44 4.22
N ARG A 20 -8.47 12.41 5.50
CA ARG A 20 -7.51 11.50 6.11
C ARG A 20 -8.29 10.51 6.96
N ALA A 21 -8.76 9.45 6.32
CA ALA A 21 -9.41 8.36 7.03
C ALA A 21 -8.50 7.85 8.16
N LYS A 22 -9.00 7.89 9.36
CA LYS A 22 -8.35 7.27 10.52
C LYS A 22 -9.12 6.02 10.88
N TYR A 23 -8.38 4.96 11.15
CA TYR A 23 -8.93 3.72 11.65
C TYR A 23 -8.67 3.65 13.14
N THR A 24 -9.63 3.13 13.88
CA THR A 24 -9.48 2.77 15.28
C THR A 24 -9.31 1.27 15.34
N LEU A 25 -8.19 0.80 15.87
CA LEU A 25 -7.92 -0.61 16.09
C LEU A 25 -8.12 -0.90 17.58
N ASP A 26 -9.05 -1.83 17.90
CA ASP A 26 -9.43 -2.20 19.27
C ASP A 26 -9.85 -1.01 20.17
N GLY A 27 -10.28 0.09 19.57
CA GLY A 27 -10.65 1.31 20.29
C GLY A 27 -9.49 2.09 20.90
N GLU A 28 -8.25 1.60 20.81
CA GLU A 28 -7.09 2.18 21.50
C GLU A 28 -6.15 2.96 20.59
N HIS A 29 -6.10 2.66 19.29
CA HIS A 29 -5.16 3.25 18.36
C HIS A 29 -5.84 3.89 17.16
N TYR A 30 -5.49 5.15 16.88
CA TYR A 30 -5.88 5.86 15.69
C TYR A 30 -4.71 5.86 14.70
N MET A 31 -4.96 5.47 13.47
CA MET A 31 -3.94 5.47 12.43
C MET A 31 -4.52 5.85 11.07
N ASN A 32 -3.66 6.35 10.19
CA ASN A 32 -4.06 6.62 8.82
C ASN A 32 -4.27 5.30 8.05
N HIS A 33 -4.83 5.39 6.84
CA HIS A 33 -5.15 4.22 6.02
C HIS A 33 -3.91 3.36 5.70
N GLY A 34 -2.79 3.98 5.36
CA GLY A 34 -1.55 3.25 5.05
C GLY A 34 -1.05 2.43 6.24
N ASP A 35 -0.98 3.05 7.41
CA ASP A 35 -0.57 2.39 8.65
C ASP A 35 -1.53 1.25 9.04
N PHE A 36 -2.84 1.47 8.85
CA PHE A 36 -3.84 0.44 9.08
C PHE A 36 -3.65 -0.77 8.15
N CYS A 37 -3.42 -0.55 6.86
CA CYS A 37 -3.18 -1.63 5.91
C CYS A 37 -1.92 -2.44 6.23
N GLU A 38 -0.89 -1.79 6.74
CA GLU A 38 0.32 -2.45 7.24
C GLU A 38 0.01 -3.38 8.42
N VAL A 39 -0.72 -2.88 9.42
CA VAL A 39 -1.17 -3.66 10.59
C VAL A 39 -2.10 -4.80 10.16
N LEU A 40 -3.03 -4.54 9.26
CA LEU A 40 -3.97 -5.52 8.74
C LEU A 40 -3.25 -6.66 8.01
N ALA A 41 -2.29 -6.33 7.15
CA ALA A 41 -1.49 -7.33 6.44
C ALA A 41 -0.70 -8.22 7.42
N LYS A 42 -0.05 -7.62 8.43
CA LYS A 42 0.65 -8.36 9.49
C LYS A 42 -0.30 -9.30 10.25
N HIS A 43 -1.46 -8.80 10.63
CA HIS A 43 -2.47 -9.61 11.33
C HIS A 43 -2.89 -10.83 10.50
N CYS A 44 -3.24 -10.62 9.24
CA CYS A 44 -3.63 -11.70 8.33
C CYS A 44 -2.53 -12.76 8.13
N LEU A 45 -1.28 -12.33 8.15
CA LEU A 45 -0.12 -13.21 7.95
C LEU A 45 0.40 -13.85 9.24
N GLY A 46 -0.21 -13.56 10.39
CA GLY A 46 0.17 -14.12 11.68
C GLY A 46 1.41 -13.49 12.32
N TYR A 47 1.79 -12.28 11.87
CA TYR A 47 2.83 -11.48 12.50
C TYR A 47 2.26 -10.57 13.59
N GLU A 48 3.13 -9.98 14.40
CA GLU A 48 2.69 -9.01 15.39
C GLU A 48 2.03 -7.80 14.71
N ALA A 49 0.73 -7.62 14.97
CA ALA A 49 -0.10 -6.63 14.30
C ALA A 49 0.12 -5.23 14.89
N LYS A 50 1.30 -4.70 14.75
CA LYS A 50 1.65 -3.32 15.11
C LYS A 50 2.40 -2.66 13.97
N LYS A 51 2.37 -1.32 13.95
CA LYS A 51 3.24 -0.57 13.06
C LYS A 51 4.66 -0.61 13.61
N ASP A 52 5.62 -1.00 12.78
CA ASP A 52 7.02 -0.83 13.10
C ASP A 52 7.37 0.66 13.10
N GLY A 53 8.22 1.07 14.05
CA GLY A 53 8.68 2.45 14.16
C GLY A 53 9.61 2.91 13.04
N ASN A 54 9.59 2.20 11.90
CA ASN A 54 10.38 2.53 10.73
C ASN A 54 9.98 3.89 10.19
N THR A 55 10.93 4.78 10.18
CA THR A 55 10.76 6.08 9.55
C THR A 55 10.97 5.95 8.03
N ARG A 56 10.47 6.92 7.28
CA ARG A 56 10.60 7.01 5.81
C ARG A 56 12.02 6.85 5.28
N PHE A 57 13.03 6.94 6.11
CA PHE A 57 14.44 6.98 5.73
C PHE A 57 15.18 5.67 6.01
N ASP A 58 14.59 4.80 6.80
CA ASP A 58 15.11 3.46 6.96
C ASP A 58 14.53 2.65 5.80
N ASN A 59 15.33 2.22 4.87
CA ASN A 59 14.93 1.29 3.78
C ASN A 59 14.38 -0.04 4.35
N GLY A 60 13.78 0.03 5.55
CA GLY A 60 13.17 -1.06 6.27
C GLY A 60 11.93 -1.57 5.56
N ALA A 61 11.80 -2.87 5.52
CA ALA A 61 10.57 -3.51 5.09
C ALA A 61 9.47 -3.28 6.13
N ASP A 62 8.24 -3.03 5.67
CA ASP A 62 7.07 -2.92 6.55
C ASP A 62 6.77 -4.25 7.25
N ILE A 63 7.13 -5.37 6.61
CA ILE A 63 7.14 -6.71 7.18
C ILE A 63 8.54 -7.30 6.99
N PRO A 64 9.44 -7.10 7.97
CA PRO A 64 10.85 -7.52 7.86
C PRO A 64 11.04 -9.01 7.59
N GLU A 65 10.22 -9.85 8.17
CA GLU A 65 10.27 -11.31 8.02
C GLU A 65 10.10 -11.77 6.56
N LEU A 66 9.44 -10.96 5.75
CA LEU A 66 9.21 -11.22 4.32
C LEU A 66 10.02 -10.32 3.41
N ASN A 67 10.80 -9.39 3.94
CA ASN A 67 11.38 -8.28 3.19
C ASN A 67 10.33 -7.61 2.29
N ALA A 68 9.16 -7.31 2.87
CA ALA A 68 8.01 -6.81 2.14
C ALA A 68 7.68 -5.36 2.46
N SER A 69 7.35 -4.59 1.43
CA SER A 69 6.72 -3.27 1.55
C SER A 69 5.21 -3.38 1.34
N VAL A 70 4.43 -2.77 2.21
CA VAL A 70 2.97 -2.78 2.11
C VAL A 70 2.48 -1.51 1.43
N LYS A 71 1.62 -1.68 0.46
CA LYS A 71 0.98 -0.59 -0.29
C LYS A 71 -0.53 -0.81 -0.38
N SER A 72 -1.27 0.27 -0.48
CA SER A 72 -2.74 0.21 -0.54
C SER A 72 -3.30 1.34 -1.40
N ILE A 73 -4.61 1.44 -1.45
CA ILE A 73 -5.33 2.55 -2.08
C ILE A 73 -4.69 3.89 -1.64
N ARG A 74 -4.58 4.83 -2.58
CA ARG A 74 -3.92 6.13 -2.38
C ARG A 74 -2.44 6.01 -2.02
N CYS A 75 -1.80 4.96 -2.48
CA CYS A 75 -0.36 4.81 -2.36
C CYS A 75 0.35 6.05 -2.92
N GLY A 76 1.09 6.72 -2.07
CA GLY A 76 1.94 7.84 -2.48
C GLY A 76 3.28 7.29 -2.96
N LEU A 77 3.56 7.45 -4.25
CA LEU A 77 4.72 6.86 -4.92
C LEU A 77 5.90 7.82 -5.08
N THR A 78 5.85 9.00 -4.47
CA THR A 78 6.90 10.00 -4.70
C THR A 78 7.27 10.76 -3.45
N ASP A 79 8.46 11.34 -3.44
CA ASP A 79 8.89 12.31 -2.43
C ASP A 79 8.64 13.74 -2.95
N MET A 80 7.90 14.53 -2.19
CA MET A 80 7.55 15.91 -2.53
C MET A 80 8.77 16.85 -2.70
N LYS A 81 9.94 16.43 -2.25
CA LYS A 81 11.18 17.23 -2.37
C LYS A 81 11.81 17.20 -3.75
N LEU A 82 11.36 16.33 -4.65
CA LEU A 82 11.99 16.14 -5.97
C LEU A 82 11.56 17.13 -7.05
N GLY A 83 10.62 18.03 -6.77
CA GLY A 83 10.14 19.04 -7.72
C GLY A 83 8.74 18.77 -8.25
N LYS A 84 8.36 19.44 -9.34
CA LYS A 84 6.98 19.42 -9.86
C LYS A 84 6.80 18.69 -11.18
N ASP A 85 7.86 18.21 -11.80
CA ASP A 85 7.80 17.49 -13.07
C ASP A 85 7.43 16.02 -12.84
N PRO A 86 6.25 15.55 -13.33
CA PRO A 86 5.78 14.19 -13.11
C PRO A 86 6.73 13.11 -13.65
N GLU A 87 7.36 13.32 -14.79
CA GLU A 87 8.25 12.34 -15.40
C GLU A 87 9.55 12.20 -14.59
N ILE A 88 10.12 13.32 -14.15
CA ILE A 88 11.30 13.31 -13.28
C ILE A 88 11.00 12.62 -11.96
N TRP A 89 9.86 12.89 -11.37
CA TRP A 89 9.41 12.25 -10.15
C TRP A 89 9.33 10.74 -10.31
N TRP A 90 8.65 10.29 -11.36
CA TRP A 90 8.45 8.87 -11.66
C TRP A 90 9.77 8.12 -11.82
N ASN A 91 10.66 8.66 -12.64
CA ASN A 91 11.97 8.04 -12.89
C ASN A 91 12.85 7.99 -11.65
N ARG A 92 12.84 9.06 -10.85
CA ARG A 92 13.61 9.09 -9.60
C ARG A 92 13.04 8.16 -8.53
N PHE A 93 11.73 8.05 -8.44
CA PHE A 93 11.09 7.10 -7.52
C PHE A 93 11.61 5.68 -7.76
N TRP A 94 11.58 5.22 -9.01
CA TRP A 94 12.04 3.87 -9.34
C TRP A 94 13.55 3.69 -9.17
N ALA A 95 14.35 4.71 -9.40
CA ALA A 95 15.79 4.66 -9.13
C ALA A 95 16.13 4.55 -7.62
N MET A 96 15.22 4.99 -6.75
CA MET A 96 15.41 4.95 -5.29
C MET A 96 14.69 3.78 -4.61
N ALA A 97 13.81 3.08 -5.30
CA ALA A 97 13.06 1.97 -4.75
C ALA A 97 13.97 0.75 -4.51
N ASP A 98 13.73 0.04 -3.42
CA ASP A 98 14.45 -1.21 -3.13
C ASP A 98 13.90 -2.34 -4.00
N GLU A 99 14.64 -2.70 -5.03
CA GLU A 99 14.27 -3.75 -6.00
C GLU A 99 14.26 -5.17 -5.41
N THR A 100 14.84 -5.35 -4.22
CA THR A 100 14.89 -6.67 -3.56
C THR A 100 13.62 -6.97 -2.77
N GLN A 101 12.83 -5.95 -2.47
CA GLN A 101 11.60 -6.11 -1.70
C GLN A 101 10.47 -6.65 -2.57
N ILE A 102 9.67 -7.53 -1.98
CA ILE A 102 8.33 -7.81 -2.51
C ILE A 102 7.37 -6.71 -2.08
N VAL A 103 6.34 -6.47 -2.87
CA VAL A 103 5.28 -5.53 -2.55
C VAL A 103 4.00 -6.30 -2.25
N ILE A 104 3.39 -6.00 -1.12
CA ILE A 104 2.06 -6.50 -0.77
C ILE A 104 1.06 -5.37 -1.02
N TRP A 105 0.27 -5.51 -2.07
CA TRP A 105 -0.85 -4.61 -2.35
C TRP A 105 -2.07 -5.07 -1.57
N VAL A 106 -2.61 -4.18 -0.74
CA VAL A 106 -3.75 -4.46 0.14
C VAL A 106 -5.01 -3.87 -0.44
N CYS A 107 -6.02 -4.71 -0.64
CA CYS A 107 -7.33 -4.31 -1.12
C CYS A 107 -8.42 -4.83 -0.18
N GLU A 108 -9.05 -3.92 0.55
CA GLU A 108 -10.16 -4.23 1.45
C GLU A 108 -11.49 -4.21 0.69
N HIS A 109 -12.37 -5.18 0.94
CA HIS A 109 -13.70 -5.24 0.35
C HIS A 109 -14.64 -6.13 1.19
N ASP A 110 -15.83 -5.66 1.43
CA ASP A 110 -16.96 -6.44 2.01
C ASP A 110 -16.60 -7.34 3.22
N GLY A 111 -15.77 -6.84 4.14
CA GLY A 111 -15.31 -7.60 5.32
C GLY A 111 -14.19 -8.58 5.07
N GLU A 112 -13.63 -8.57 3.88
CA GLU A 112 -12.47 -9.34 3.48
C GLU A 112 -11.33 -8.43 3.02
N VAL A 113 -10.13 -8.98 2.98
CA VAL A 113 -8.97 -8.31 2.41
C VAL A 113 -8.23 -9.24 1.48
N ASP A 114 -7.93 -8.75 0.29
CA ASP A 114 -7.03 -9.39 -0.66
C ASP A 114 -5.61 -8.85 -0.46
N LEU A 115 -4.67 -9.74 -0.23
CA LEU A 115 -3.26 -9.47 -0.22
C LEU A 115 -2.64 -9.99 -1.51
N TRP A 116 -2.17 -9.06 -2.36
CA TRP A 116 -1.50 -9.37 -3.62
C TRP A 116 0.00 -9.25 -3.44
N PHE A 117 0.70 -10.36 -3.53
CA PHE A 117 2.15 -10.42 -3.42
C PHE A 117 2.76 -10.28 -4.81
N MET A 118 3.52 -9.22 -5.00
CA MET A 118 4.14 -8.85 -6.26
C MET A 118 5.66 -8.76 -6.10
N SER A 119 6.40 -9.14 -7.13
CA SER A 119 7.79 -8.68 -7.24
C SER A 119 7.83 -7.17 -7.45
N HIS A 120 9.00 -6.56 -7.26
CA HIS A 120 9.20 -5.15 -7.56
C HIS A 120 8.81 -4.80 -9.01
N GLU A 121 9.20 -5.63 -9.98
CA GLU A 121 8.86 -5.41 -11.39
C GLU A 121 7.35 -5.53 -11.67
N GLU A 122 6.69 -6.53 -11.10
CA GLU A 122 5.22 -6.66 -11.23
C GLU A 122 4.49 -5.45 -10.64
N PHE A 123 4.96 -4.93 -9.50
CA PHE A 123 4.38 -3.73 -8.91
C PHE A 123 4.66 -2.48 -9.77
N LYS A 124 5.82 -2.38 -10.37
CA LYS A 124 6.16 -1.29 -11.30
C LYS A 124 5.25 -1.29 -12.53
N GLU A 125 4.97 -2.46 -13.11
CA GLU A 125 4.00 -2.61 -14.20
C GLU A 125 2.59 -2.20 -13.76
N PHE A 126 2.16 -2.64 -12.57
CA PHE A 126 0.87 -2.26 -11.99
C PHE A 126 0.76 -0.74 -11.79
N CYS A 127 1.80 -0.11 -11.29
CA CYS A 127 1.84 1.34 -11.13
C CYS A 127 1.85 2.07 -12.48
N ALA A 128 2.57 1.58 -13.48
CA ALA A 128 2.59 2.17 -14.81
C ALA A 128 1.21 2.18 -15.46
N GLU A 129 0.39 1.15 -15.19
CA GLU A 129 -0.98 1.06 -15.70
C GLU A 129 -1.97 1.95 -14.93
N PHE A 130 -1.89 1.97 -13.59
CA PHE A 130 -2.94 2.53 -12.75
C PHE A 130 -2.57 3.77 -11.94
N ALA A 131 -1.29 4.06 -11.75
CA ALA A 131 -0.88 5.24 -11.01
C ALA A 131 -1.09 6.52 -11.84
N LYS A 132 -1.71 7.53 -11.23
CA LYS A 132 -1.95 8.82 -11.84
C LYS A 132 -1.28 9.93 -11.03
N TRP A 133 -0.78 10.93 -11.73
CA TRP A 133 -0.23 12.11 -11.09
C TRP A 133 -1.35 12.90 -10.41
N ASP A 134 -1.17 13.16 -9.12
CA ASP A 134 -2.02 14.05 -8.35
C ASP A 134 -1.27 15.37 -8.12
N GLY A 135 -1.60 16.38 -8.91
CA GLY A 135 -0.96 17.69 -8.85
C GLY A 135 -1.22 18.47 -7.55
N TYR A 136 -2.28 18.13 -6.83
CA TYR A 136 -2.56 18.72 -5.53
C TYR A 136 -1.58 18.23 -4.45
N CYS A 137 -1.27 16.96 -4.47
CA CYS A 137 -0.35 16.33 -3.51
C CYS A 137 1.08 16.18 -4.05
N ASN A 138 1.33 16.54 -5.32
CA ASN A 138 2.62 16.36 -6.01
C ASN A 138 3.16 14.92 -5.87
N LYS A 139 2.33 13.93 -6.21
CA LYS A 139 2.71 12.51 -6.19
C LYS A 139 1.83 11.66 -7.10
N TYR A 140 2.36 10.53 -7.49
CA TYR A 140 1.56 9.50 -8.14
C TYR A 140 0.69 8.76 -7.13
N ARG A 141 -0.51 8.38 -7.53
CA ARG A 141 -1.47 7.63 -6.71
C ARG A 141 -2.20 6.58 -7.50
N ILE A 142 -2.48 5.47 -6.82
CA ILE A 142 -3.52 4.52 -7.19
C ILE A 142 -4.68 4.78 -6.22
N SER A 143 -5.78 5.33 -6.72
CA SER A 143 -6.83 5.90 -5.86
C SER A 143 -7.96 4.95 -5.51
N THR A 144 -8.01 3.75 -6.11
CA THR A 144 -9.11 2.82 -5.92
C THR A 144 -8.75 1.38 -6.29
N CYS A 145 -9.29 0.43 -5.55
CA CYS A 145 -9.42 -0.96 -5.97
C CYS A 145 -10.66 -1.06 -6.83
N SER A 146 -10.51 -1.01 -8.14
CA SER A 146 -11.61 -1.08 -9.10
C SER A 146 -11.67 -2.46 -9.77
N ASN A 147 -12.80 -2.72 -10.43
CA ASN A 147 -12.93 -3.92 -11.25
C ASN A 147 -11.83 -4.04 -12.32
N LYS A 148 -11.33 -2.90 -12.82
CA LYS A 148 -10.21 -2.88 -13.80
C LYS A 148 -8.89 -3.29 -13.16
N THR A 149 -8.57 -2.75 -11.97
CA THR A 149 -7.37 -3.15 -11.24
C THR A 149 -7.41 -4.62 -10.86
N ASN A 150 -8.55 -5.09 -10.36
CA ASN A 150 -8.73 -6.49 -10.01
C ASN A 150 -8.63 -7.41 -11.23
N ALA A 151 -9.26 -7.09 -12.36
CA ALA A 151 -9.17 -7.88 -13.58
C ALA A 151 -7.74 -7.94 -14.12
N TRP A 152 -6.99 -6.85 -14.04
CA TRP A 152 -5.59 -6.81 -14.45
C TRP A 152 -4.70 -7.71 -13.57
N LEU A 153 -4.95 -7.68 -12.26
CA LEU A 153 -4.24 -8.52 -11.29
C LEU A 153 -4.60 -10.01 -11.47
N GLU A 154 -5.90 -10.34 -11.59
CA GLU A 154 -6.38 -11.72 -11.78
C GLU A 154 -5.82 -12.35 -13.06
N ALA A 155 -5.67 -11.57 -14.13
CA ALA A 155 -5.11 -12.05 -15.39
C ALA A 155 -3.62 -12.46 -15.30
N ARG A 156 -2.95 -12.18 -14.20
CA ARG A 156 -1.52 -12.45 -13.96
C ARG A 156 -1.27 -13.52 -12.90
N LEU A 157 -2.32 -14.10 -12.35
CA LEU A 157 -2.23 -15.28 -11.49
C LEU A 157 -1.92 -16.53 -12.30
#